data_5e2835c7d84df028bb814c24942c697c
#
_entry.id   5e2835c7d84df028bb814c24942c697c
#
_cell.length_a   1.000
_cell.length_b   1.000
_cell.length_c   1.000
_cell.angle_alpha   90.00
_cell.angle_beta   90.00
_cell.angle_gamma   90.00
#
_symmetry.space_group_name_H-M   'P 1'
#
loop_
_entity.id
_entity.type
_entity.pdbx_description
1 polymer ?
#
loop_
_entity_poly.entity_id
_entity_poly.type
_entity_poly.pdbx_seq_one_letter_code
_entity_poly.pdbx_strand_id
1 'polypeptide(L)'
;GSYLPRQGSFLIQPKDTFFGLTGPNVVRSVLGEDVSADELGGPEVHSQSGVTDFIVEDEIAALRKGRELLRYLPDNNSVMAPHYPTSDPIDRDTKDIDILLRNAFNSPTGFNTPIDFYIIIQQLCDHGDFLEIQPSRARNTVTALGRMGGNVIGFVANNSAVSSGQIDI
;
A
#
# COMPACT_ATOMS: atom_id res chain seq x y z
N GLY A 1 -4.95 24.16 -2.60
CA GLY A 1 -5.20 23.57 -3.85
C GLY A 1 -5.08 22.05 -3.96
N SER A 2 -5.75 21.26 -3.13
CA SER A 2 -5.64 19.78 -3.16
C SER A 2 -6.43 19.10 -4.30
N TYR A 3 -7.34 19.80 -4.95
CA TYR A 3 -8.17 19.20 -6.02
C TYR A 3 -7.34 18.65 -7.18
N LEU A 4 -6.41 19.45 -7.70
CA LEU A 4 -5.66 19.06 -8.89
C LEU A 4 -4.74 17.85 -8.64
N PRO A 5 -3.91 17.83 -7.59
CA PRO A 5 -3.07 16.66 -7.31
C PRO A 5 -3.90 15.39 -7.02
N ARG A 6 -5.06 15.50 -6.35
CA ARG A 6 -5.89 14.33 -6.03
C ARG A 6 -6.67 13.76 -7.22
N GLN A 7 -6.67 14.44 -8.36
CA GLN A 7 -7.15 13.84 -9.63
C GLN A 7 -6.18 12.81 -10.21
N GLY A 8 -4.92 12.77 -9.74
CA GLY A 8 -3.98 11.73 -10.07
C GLY A 8 -4.38 10.38 -9.47
N SER A 9 -3.91 9.29 -10.08
CA SER A 9 -4.18 7.93 -9.62
C SER A 9 -3.48 7.60 -8.29
N PHE A 10 -2.33 8.21 -8.04
CA PHE A 10 -1.54 8.03 -6.82
C PHE A 10 -1.09 9.37 -6.27
N LEU A 11 -1.09 9.48 -4.94
CA LEU A 11 -0.59 10.63 -4.20
C LEU A 11 0.53 10.22 -3.27
N ILE A 12 1.70 10.83 -3.44
CA ILE A 12 2.86 10.66 -2.58
C ILE A 12 3.04 11.95 -1.77
N GLN A 13 2.95 11.86 -0.45
CA GLN A 13 3.02 13.01 0.43
C GLN A 13 4.28 12.91 1.32
N PRO A 14 5.22 13.88 1.21
CA PRO A 14 6.33 13.98 2.15
C PRO A 14 5.85 14.32 3.57
N LYS A 15 6.59 13.86 4.58
CA LYS A 15 6.42 14.34 5.96
C LYS A 15 6.60 15.87 5.99
N ASP A 16 6.08 16.50 7.02
CA ASP A 16 6.13 17.96 7.20
C ASP A 16 5.46 18.77 6.06
N THR A 17 4.53 18.16 5.30
CA THR A 17 3.75 18.84 4.28
C THR A 17 2.27 18.90 4.63
N PHE A 18 1.62 19.92 4.15
CA PHE A 18 0.17 20.10 4.26
C PHE A 18 -0.51 19.94 2.90
N PHE A 19 -1.55 19.14 2.86
CA PHE A 19 -2.37 18.91 1.68
C PHE A 19 -3.84 19.08 2.03
N GLY A 20 -4.44 20.24 1.72
CA GLY A 20 -5.82 20.56 2.10
C GLY A 20 -6.54 21.43 1.11
N LEU A 21 -7.85 21.43 1.18
CA LEU A 21 -8.73 22.31 0.40
C LEU A 21 -8.59 23.76 0.86
N THR A 22 -8.53 23.92 2.20
CA THR A 22 -8.42 25.20 2.88
C THR A 22 -7.48 25.08 4.07
N GLY A 23 -7.04 26.19 4.63
CA GLY A 23 -6.17 26.21 5.79
C GLY A 23 -6.93 26.29 7.12
N PRO A 24 -6.24 26.05 8.26
CA PRO A 24 -6.83 26.09 9.61
C PRO A 24 -7.57 27.39 9.94
N ASN A 25 -7.06 28.53 9.48
CA ASN A 25 -7.69 29.84 9.75
C ASN A 25 -9.09 29.96 9.13
N VAL A 26 -9.31 29.35 7.96
CA VAL A 26 -10.63 29.36 7.33
C VAL A 26 -11.58 28.42 8.07
N VAL A 27 -11.10 27.25 8.48
CA VAL A 27 -11.88 26.31 9.31
C VAL A 27 -12.33 26.99 10.60
N ARG A 28 -11.41 27.67 11.30
CA ARG A 28 -11.72 28.43 12.52
C ARG A 28 -12.77 29.53 12.27
N SER A 29 -12.63 30.29 11.17
CA SER A 29 -13.54 31.41 10.89
C SER A 29 -14.94 30.96 10.45
N VAL A 30 -15.06 29.82 9.77
CA VAL A 30 -16.34 29.35 9.19
C VAL A 30 -17.05 28.37 10.12
N LEU A 31 -16.29 27.42 10.74
CA LEU A 31 -16.86 26.35 11.57
C LEU A 31 -16.69 26.61 13.07
N GLY A 32 -15.82 27.56 13.45
CA GLY A 32 -15.48 27.82 14.86
C GLY A 32 -14.57 26.76 15.47
N GLU A 33 -13.99 25.87 14.65
CA GLU A 33 -13.12 24.78 15.09
C GLU A 33 -11.65 25.19 15.06
N ASP A 34 -10.94 24.88 16.13
CA ASP A 34 -9.50 25.14 16.22
C ASP A 34 -8.73 23.85 15.89
N VAL A 35 -8.20 23.76 14.70
CA VAL A 35 -7.46 22.60 14.19
C VAL A 35 -6.08 23.02 13.71
N SER A 36 -5.08 22.17 13.93
CA SER A 36 -3.75 22.37 13.37
C SER A 36 -3.70 21.98 11.87
N ALA A 37 -2.64 22.38 11.20
CA ALA A 37 -2.42 21.98 9.80
C ALA A 37 -2.27 20.45 9.68
N ASP A 38 -1.57 19.82 10.63
CA ASP A 38 -1.35 18.37 10.64
C ASP A 38 -2.65 17.58 10.86
N GLU A 39 -3.52 18.03 11.76
CA GLU A 39 -4.84 17.43 11.99
C GLU A 39 -5.78 17.61 10.81
N LEU A 40 -5.63 18.71 10.07
CA LEU A 40 -6.49 19.01 8.92
C LEU A 40 -6.04 18.35 7.63
N GLY A 41 -4.73 18.25 7.41
CA GLY A 41 -4.20 17.78 6.12
C GLY A 41 -2.77 17.29 6.17
N GLY A 42 -2.32 16.83 7.33
CA GLY A 42 -1.02 16.17 7.47
C GLY A 42 -1.00 14.77 6.84
N PRO A 43 0.20 14.23 6.55
CA PRO A 43 0.34 12.96 5.86
C PRO A 43 -0.27 11.78 6.65
N GLU A 44 -0.17 11.77 7.98
CA GLU A 44 -0.73 10.69 8.81
C GLU A 44 -2.27 10.62 8.71
N VAL A 45 -2.95 11.76 8.79
CA VAL A 45 -4.41 11.83 8.66
C VAL A 45 -4.84 11.39 7.25
N HIS A 46 -4.10 11.82 6.24
CA HIS A 46 -4.40 11.48 4.85
C HIS A 46 -4.10 10.02 4.52
N SER A 47 -3.10 9.41 5.12
CA SER A 47 -2.82 7.99 4.94
C SER A 47 -3.93 7.10 5.55
N GLN A 48 -4.43 7.47 6.72
CA GLN A 48 -5.53 6.76 7.38
C GLN A 48 -6.85 6.93 6.64
N SER A 49 -7.13 8.12 6.10
CA SER A 49 -8.33 8.39 5.32
C SER A 49 -8.27 7.86 3.88
N GLY A 50 -7.08 7.46 3.38
CA GLY A 50 -6.86 6.98 2.01
C GLY A 50 -6.75 8.10 0.99
N VAL A 51 -6.52 9.33 1.41
CA VAL A 51 -6.22 10.45 0.52
C VAL A 51 -4.80 10.36 0.01
N THR A 52 -3.85 9.96 0.86
CA THR A 52 -2.44 9.74 0.51
C THR A 52 -2.16 8.25 0.39
N ASP A 53 -1.55 7.85 -0.73
CA ASP A 53 -1.19 6.46 -0.99
C ASP A 53 0.17 6.09 -0.39
N PHE A 54 1.11 7.04 -0.35
CA PHE A 54 2.45 6.84 0.20
C PHE A 54 2.90 8.05 1.02
N ILE A 55 3.37 7.81 2.25
CA ILE A 55 4.10 8.78 3.06
C ILE A 55 5.59 8.54 2.86
N VAL A 56 6.35 9.61 2.70
CA VAL A 56 7.82 9.57 2.51
C VAL A 56 8.49 10.65 3.36
N GLU A 57 9.81 10.51 3.59
CA GLU A 57 10.54 11.42 4.48
C GLU A 57 10.64 12.85 3.92
N ASP A 58 10.95 12.98 2.62
CA ASP A 58 11.21 14.26 1.95
C ASP A 58 10.85 14.22 0.46
N GLU A 59 11.06 15.33 -0.23
CA GLU A 59 10.77 15.47 -1.66
C GLU A 59 11.65 14.54 -2.51
N ILE A 60 12.90 14.28 -2.10
CA ILE A 60 13.80 13.38 -2.81
C ILE A 60 13.27 11.95 -2.71
N ALA A 61 12.82 11.56 -1.53
CA ALA A 61 12.16 10.25 -1.32
C ALA A 61 10.85 10.15 -2.12
N ALA A 62 10.09 11.25 -2.26
CA ALA A 62 8.89 11.29 -3.09
C ALA A 62 9.21 11.03 -4.58
N LEU A 63 10.26 11.66 -5.10
CA LEU A 63 10.71 11.40 -6.48
C LEU A 63 11.18 9.96 -6.68
N ARG A 64 11.88 9.39 -5.70
CA ARG A 64 12.30 7.97 -5.74
C ARG A 64 11.10 7.03 -5.71
N LYS A 65 10.11 7.28 -4.84
CA LYS A 65 8.87 6.51 -4.74
C LYS A 65 8.06 6.59 -6.05
N GLY A 66 7.97 7.75 -6.66
CA GLY A 66 7.34 7.92 -7.97
C GLY A 66 8.04 7.10 -9.06
N ARG A 67 9.37 7.10 -9.09
CA ARG A 67 10.14 6.26 -10.04
C ARG A 67 9.99 4.76 -9.75
N GLU A 68 9.89 4.36 -8.49
CA GLU A 68 9.61 2.99 -8.09
C GLU A 68 8.24 2.55 -8.60
N LEU A 69 7.21 3.35 -8.37
CA LEU A 69 5.84 3.10 -8.84
C LEU A 69 5.77 2.95 -10.37
N LEU A 70 6.43 3.85 -11.11
CA LEU A 70 6.47 3.81 -12.58
C LEU A 70 7.09 2.53 -13.14
N ARG A 71 7.89 1.79 -12.37
CA ARG A 71 8.43 0.49 -12.79
C ARG A 71 7.38 -0.62 -12.87
N TYR A 72 6.21 -0.42 -12.26
CA TYR A 72 5.10 -1.38 -12.28
C TYR A 72 4.02 -1.00 -13.29
N LEU A 73 4.01 0.24 -13.77
CA LEU A 73 2.95 0.76 -14.63
C LEU A 73 3.36 0.76 -16.10
N PRO A 74 2.43 0.52 -17.04
CA PRO A 74 2.69 0.70 -18.45
C PRO A 74 2.81 2.19 -18.80
N ASP A 75 3.50 2.51 -19.89
CA ASP A 75 3.64 3.88 -20.40
C ASP A 75 2.28 4.49 -20.79
N ASN A 76 1.35 3.65 -21.23
CA ASN A 76 -0.01 4.04 -21.60
C ASN A 76 -0.93 2.81 -21.64
N ASN A 77 -2.20 3.03 -21.89
CA ASN A 77 -3.23 1.96 -21.92
C ASN A 77 -3.16 1.01 -23.13
N SER A 78 -2.28 1.26 -24.09
CA SER A 78 -2.13 0.44 -25.31
C SER A 78 -0.95 -0.54 -25.23
N VAL A 79 -0.17 -0.49 -24.15
CA VAL A 79 0.96 -1.37 -23.92
C VAL A 79 0.80 -2.16 -22.62
N MET A 80 1.43 -3.32 -22.57
CA MET A 80 1.47 -4.14 -21.35
C MET A 80 2.36 -3.50 -20.29
N ALA A 81 2.13 -3.86 -19.02
CA ALA A 81 3.04 -3.50 -17.94
C ALA A 81 4.46 -4.01 -18.24
N PRO A 82 5.50 -3.28 -17.79
CA PRO A 82 6.87 -3.61 -18.14
C PRO A 82 7.29 -4.97 -17.57
N HIS A 83 7.90 -5.80 -18.43
CA HIS A 83 8.54 -7.04 -18.02
C HIS A 83 10.01 -6.79 -17.74
N TYR A 84 10.50 -7.27 -16.58
CA TYR A 84 11.92 -7.21 -16.22
C TYR A 84 12.46 -8.63 -16.04
N PRO A 85 13.57 -8.99 -16.71
CA PRO A 85 14.21 -10.28 -16.46
C PRO A 85 14.55 -10.44 -14.97
N THR A 86 14.25 -11.61 -14.44
CA THR A 86 14.55 -11.95 -13.05
C THR A 86 15.51 -13.12 -12.98
N SER A 87 16.34 -13.16 -11.95
CA SER A 87 17.15 -14.32 -11.60
C SER A 87 16.43 -15.27 -10.63
N ASP A 88 15.27 -14.89 -10.13
CA ASP A 88 14.44 -15.74 -9.28
C ASP A 88 13.85 -16.89 -10.12
N PRO A 89 14.11 -18.16 -9.78
CA PRO A 89 13.60 -19.28 -10.56
C PRO A 89 12.08 -19.30 -10.59
N ILE A 90 11.50 -19.45 -11.78
CA ILE A 90 10.04 -19.49 -11.96
C ILE A 90 9.41 -20.73 -11.30
N ASP A 91 10.20 -21.76 -11.09
CA ASP A 91 9.84 -23.04 -10.49
C ASP A 91 10.36 -23.18 -9.04
N ARG A 92 10.71 -22.05 -8.40
CA ARG A 92 11.19 -22.10 -7.02
C ARG A 92 10.15 -22.74 -6.09
N ASP A 93 10.67 -23.40 -5.07
CA ASP A 93 9.86 -24.10 -4.09
C ASP A 93 9.07 -23.13 -3.20
N THR A 94 7.78 -23.38 -3.08
CA THR A 94 6.86 -22.61 -2.20
C THR A 94 6.53 -23.36 -0.91
N LYS A 95 7.39 -24.28 -0.48
CA LYS A 95 7.20 -25.09 0.74
C LYS A 95 6.96 -24.25 2.00
N ASP A 96 7.52 -23.05 2.06
CA ASP A 96 7.34 -22.18 3.20
C ASP A 96 5.88 -21.74 3.36
N ILE A 97 5.14 -21.55 2.26
CA ILE A 97 3.70 -21.29 2.29
C ILE A 97 2.96 -22.52 2.83
N ASP A 98 3.30 -23.72 2.34
CA ASP A 98 2.68 -24.97 2.81
C ASP A 98 2.93 -25.19 4.30
N ILE A 99 4.16 -24.97 4.78
CA ILE A 99 4.52 -25.05 6.20
C ILE A 99 3.72 -24.02 7.03
N LEU A 100 3.64 -22.77 6.56
CA LEU A 100 2.88 -21.72 7.23
C LEU A 100 1.42 -22.11 7.39
N LEU A 101 0.77 -22.57 6.31
CA LEU A 101 -0.63 -22.95 6.30
C LEU A 101 -0.87 -24.20 7.18
N ARG A 102 0.00 -25.23 7.10
CA ARG A 102 -0.10 -26.44 7.94
C ARG A 102 0.04 -26.09 9.43
N ASN A 103 0.98 -25.25 9.79
CA ASN A 103 1.17 -24.80 11.16
C ASN A 103 -0.05 -24.05 11.70
N ALA A 104 -0.64 -23.16 10.87
CA ALA A 104 -1.84 -22.46 11.24
C ALA A 104 -3.03 -23.43 11.46
N PHE A 105 -3.27 -24.33 10.51
CA PHE A 105 -4.40 -25.26 10.60
C PHE A 105 -4.26 -26.31 11.72
N ASN A 106 -3.03 -26.72 12.04
CA ASN A 106 -2.74 -27.65 13.14
C ASN A 106 -2.65 -26.97 14.51
N SER A 107 -2.81 -25.66 14.60
CA SER A 107 -2.82 -24.93 15.86
C SER A 107 -4.09 -25.22 16.67
N PRO A 108 -4.13 -24.93 17.96
CA PRO A 108 -5.32 -25.10 18.79
C PRO A 108 -6.56 -24.33 18.29
N THR A 109 -6.36 -23.24 17.54
CA THR A 109 -7.43 -22.43 16.96
C THR A 109 -7.80 -22.85 15.53
N GLY A 110 -7.02 -23.77 14.92
CA GLY A 110 -7.30 -24.32 13.60
C GLY A 110 -7.51 -23.23 12.53
N PHE A 111 -8.62 -23.30 11.82
CA PHE A 111 -8.99 -22.32 10.79
C PHE A 111 -9.14 -20.88 11.28
N ASN A 112 -9.27 -20.66 12.59
CA ASN A 112 -9.33 -19.33 13.18
C ASN A 112 -7.96 -18.76 13.55
N THR A 113 -6.86 -19.49 13.23
CA THR A 113 -5.51 -18.99 13.45
C THR A 113 -5.21 -17.86 12.46
N PRO A 114 -4.83 -16.66 12.94
CA PRO A 114 -4.44 -15.57 12.06
C PRO A 114 -3.22 -15.95 11.21
N ILE A 115 -3.28 -15.62 9.92
CA ILE A 115 -2.18 -15.80 8.98
C ILE A 115 -1.76 -14.43 8.48
N ASP A 116 -0.46 -14.14 8.56
CA ASP A 116 0.10 -12.93 7.98
C ASP A 116 0.28 -13.11 6.47
N PHE A 117 -0.60 -12.50 5.70
CA PHE A 117 -0.59 -12.58 4.24
C PHE A 117 0.60 -11.88 3.59
N TYR A 118 1.30 -10.99 4.28
CA TYR A 118 2.56 -10.41 3.76
C TYR A 118 3.60 -11.50 3.48
N ILE A 119 3.69 -12.52 4.33
CA ILE A 119 4.60 -13.65 4.13
C ILE A 119 4.25 -14.39 2.84
N ILE A 120 2.96 -14.60 2.57
CA ILE A 120 2.51 -15.27 1.35
C ILE A 120 2.86 -14.43 0.11
N ILE A 121 2.56 -13.12 0.14
CA ILE A 121 2.88 -12.21 -0.98
C ILE A 121 4.38 -12.19 -1.24
N GLN A 122 5.21 -12.09 -0.19
CA GLN A 122 6.67 -12.15 -0.31
C GLN A 122 7.15 -13.45 -0.96
N GLN A 123 6.58 -14.58 -0.59
CA GLN A 123 6.94 -15.88 -1.17
C GLN A 123 6.52 -16.00 -2.63
N LEU A 124 5.50 -15.29 -3.07
CA LEU A 124 5.04 -15.30 -4.46
C LEU A 124 5.81 -14.31 -5.33
N CYS A 125 6.29 -13.21 -4.78
CA CYS A 125 7.00 -12.17 -5.54
C CYS A 125 8.46 -12.55 -5.81
N ASP A 126 8.96 -12.16 -6.97
CA ASP A 126 10.39 -12.26 -7.31
C ASP A 126 11.23 -11.57 -6.24
N HIS A 127 12.20 -12.28 -5.68
CA HIS A 127 13.08 -11.82 -4.58
C HIS A 127 12.32 -11.32 -3.34
N GLY A 128 11.03 -11.62 -3.21
CA GLY A 128 10.18 -11.14 -2.12
C GLY A 128 9.82 -9.66 -2.21
N ASP A 129 10.10 -9.00 -3.33
CA ASP A 129 9.89 -7.57 -3.51
C ASP A 129 8.46 -7.25 -3.99
N PHE A 130 7.78 -6.38 -3.25
CA PHE A 130 6.49 -5.83 -3.66
C PHE A 130 6.31 -4.40 -3.14
N LEU A 131 5.46 -3.64 -3.79
CA LEU A 131 5.07 -2.28 -3.44
C LEU A 131 3.65 -2.30 -2.89
N GLU A 132 3.49 -2.16 -1.59
CA GLU A 132 2.18 -2.01 -0.97
C GLU A 132 1.62 -0.61 -1.19
N ILE A 133 0.32 -0.52 -1.51
CA ILE A 133 -0.42 0.72 -1.73
C ILE A 133 -1.29 0.97 -0.50
N GLN A 134 -1.24 2.18 0.06
CA GLN A 134 -2.01 2.60 1.25
C GLN A 134 -1.80 1.69 2.48
N PRO A 135 -0.56 1.43 2.91
CA PRO A 135 -0.26 0.47 3.98
C PRO A 135 -0.87 0.84 5.35
N SER A 136 -1.26 2.10 5.54
CA SER A 136 -1.86 2.59 6.79
C SER A 136 -3.39 2.51 6.80
N ARG A 137 -4.03 2.29 5.64
CA ARG A 137 -5.48 2.23 5.50
C ARG A 137 -5.97 0.79 5.40
N ALA A 138 -7.07 0.48 6.11
CA ALA A 138 -7.75 -0.81 6.02
C ALA A 138 -6.76 -2.00 6.05
N ARG A 139 -5.90 -2.07 7.07
CA ARG A 139 -4.80 -3.04 7.21
C ARG A 139 -5.25 -4.51 7.23
N ASN A 140 -6.54 -4.75 7.36
CA ASN A 140 -7.21 -6.04 7.17
C ASN A 140 -7.26 -6.48 5.69
N THR A 141 -6.92 -5.58 4.76
CA THR A 141 -6.78 -5.85 3.32
C THR A 141 -5.43 -5.33 2.84
N VAL A 142 -4.66 -6.16 2.16
CA VAL A 142 -3.40 -5.78 1.51
C VAL A 142 -3.66 -5.54 0.03
N THR A 143 -3.28 -4.36 -0.45
CA THR A 143 -3.24 -4.04 -1.88
C THR A 143 -1.81 -3.75 -2.30
N ALA A 144 -1.28 -4.48 -3.26
CA ALA A 144 0.12 -4.35 -3.63
C ALA A 144 0.38 -4.64 -5.11
N LEU A 145 1.49 -4.14 -5.61
CA LEU A 145 2.07 -4.48 -6.90
C LEU A 145 3.38 -5.24 -6.66
N GLY A 146 3.55 -6.37 -7.31
CA GLY A 146 4.78 -7.17 -7.25
C GLY A 146 5.14 -7.71 -8.63
N ARG A 147 6.13 -8.60 -8.69
CA ARG A 147 6.48 -9.33 -9.90
C ARG A 147 6.55 -10.83 -9.63
N MET A 148 6.15 -11.60 -10.62
CA MET A 148 6.30 -13.05 -10.66
C MET A 148 6.87 -13.43 -12.02
N GLY A 149 8.06 -14.00 -12.05
CA GLY A 149 8.79 -14.32 -13.28
C GLY A 149 9.01 -13.07 -14.16
N GLY A 150 9.28 -11.92 -13.55
CA GLY A 150 9.49 -10.64 -14.22
C GLY A 150 8.21 -9.90 -14.64
N ASN A 151 7.04 -10.54 -14.58
CA ASN A 151 5.76 -9.93 -14.95
C ASN A 151 5.13 -9.21 -13.77
N VAL A 152 4.52 -8.05 -14.00
CA VAL A 152 3.82 -7.30 -12.97
C VAL A 152 2.51 -8.00 -12.60
N ILE A 153 2.29 -8.16 -11.30
CA ILE A 153 1.08 -8.75 -10.71
C ILE A 153 0.51 -7.78 -9.67
N GLY A 154 -0.80 -7.58 -9.69
CA GLY A 154 -1.54 -6.90 -8.63
C GLY A 154 -2.04 -7.89 -7.59
N PHE A 155 -1.84 -7.57 -6.31
CA PHE A 155 -2.34 -8.36 -5.19
C PHE A 155 -3.48 -7.62 -4.49
N VAL A 156 -4.55 -8.34 -4.20
CA VAL A 156 -5.61 -7.93 -3.27
C VAL A 156 -5.87 -9.11 -2.37
N ALA A 157 -5.55 -8.98 -1.10
CA ALA A 157 -5.62 -10.09 -0.16
C ALA A 157 -6.16 -9.64 1.20
N ASN A 158 -6.95 -10.51 1.83
CA ASN A 158 -7.37 -10.32 3.20
C ASN A 158 -6.22 -10.66 4.15
N ASN A 159 -5.91 -9.77 5.08
CA ASN A 159 -4.93 -10.04 6.14
C ASN A 159 -5.65 -10.46 7.42
N SER A 160 -5.74 -11.76 7.65
CA SER A 160 -6.43 -12.29 8.83
C SER A 160 -5.72 -11.99 10.16
N ALA A 161 -4.47 -11.54 10.13
CA ALA A 161 -3.77 -11.06 11.32
C ALA A 161 -4.34 -9.73 11.84
N VAL A 162 -5.12 -9.01 11.04
CA VAL A 162 -5.78 -7.76 11.43
C VAL A 162 -7.29 -7.94 11.34
N SER A 163 -8.01 -7.72 12.43
CA SER A 163 -9.48 -7.81 12.51
C SER A 163 -10.05 -9.10 11.87
N SER A 164 -9.32 -10.23 11.97
CA SER A 164 -9.65 -11.51 11.35
C SER A 164 -9.83 -11.45 9.82
N GLY A 165 -9.26 -10.43 9.16
CA GLY A 165 -9.37 -10.23 7.70
C GLY A 165 -10.77 -9.85 7.23
N GLN A 166 -11.63 -9.40 8.13
CA GLN A 166 -12.98 -8.93 7.76
C GLN A 166 -12.86 -7.62 6.98
N ILE A 167 -13.48 -7.58 5.80
CA ILE A 167 -13.60 -6.35 5.03
C ILE A 167 -14.77 -5.58 5.62
N ASP A 168 -14.48 -4.48 6.28
CA ASP A 168 -15.41 -3.52 6.83
C ASP A 168 -15.33 -2.18 6.08
N ILE A 169 -16.29 -1.30 6.34
CA ILE A 169 -16.40 0.01 5.69
C ILE A 169 -15.84 1.07 6.63
#